data_712f42228fad88ab82adf5320075d223
#
_entry.id   712f42228fad88ab82adf5320075d223
#
_cell.length_a   1.000
_cell.length_b   1.000
_cell.length_c   1.000
_cell.angle_alpha   90.00
_cell.angle_beta   90.00
_cell.angle_gamma   90.00
#
_symmetry.space_group_name_H-M   'P 1'
#
loop_
_entity.id
_entity.type
_entity.pdbx_description
1 polymer ?
#
loop_
_entity_poly.entity_id
_entity_poly.type
_entity_poly.pdbx_seq_one_letter_code
_entity_poly.pdbx_strand_id
1 'polypeptide(L)'
;VYKIKNKNKKIEELVNMFKLQEVLKQKAKTLSGGWQRKLSIAISLINNPKILFLDEPTLGLDVIARRELWSVIEQLKGKITIILTTHYMEEAESLSDRVGIMSKGNLIEVGTPQELISKVGANNFEEAFVKIATGGKE
;
A
#
# COMPACT_ATOMS: atom_id res chain seq x y z
N VAL A 1 8.63 14.73 -21.13
CA VAL A 1 9.74 14.74 -20.16
C VAL A 1 9.39 15.72 -19.05
N TYR A 2 9.13 15.23 -17.85
CA TYR A 2 8.81 16.09 -16.71
C TYR A 2 10.06 16.80 -16.21
N LYS A 3 10.03 18.14 -16.18
CA LYS A 3 11.07 18.95 -15.55
C LYS A 3 10.78 19.04 -14.05
N ILE A 4 11.58 18.35 -13.22
CA ILE A 4 11.45 18.40 -11.77
C ILE A 4 12.26 19.59 -11.25
N LYS A 5 11.58 20.60 -10.72
CA LYS A 5 12.23 21.69 -9.97
C LYS A 5 12.83 21.09 -8.68
N ASN A 6 14.09 21.43 -8.39
CA ASN A 6 14.84 20.93 -7.22
C ASN A 6 15.00 19.40 -7.16
N LYS A 7 15.32 18.78 -8.28
CA LYS A 7 15.52 17.32 -8.43
C LYS A 7 16.36 16.70 -7.31
N ASN A 8 17.48 17.30 -6.95
CA ASN A 8 18.38 16.76 -5.93
C ASN A 8 17.73 16.72 -4.55
N LYS A 9 17.01 17.77 -4.17
CA LYS A 9 16.28 17.82 -2.90
C LYS A 9 15.19 16.75 -2.84
N LYS A 10 14.46 16.54 -3.94
CA LYS A 10 13.42 15.49 -4.00
C LYS A 10 14.00 14.09 -3.91
N ILE A 11 15.13 13.84 -4.57
CA ILE A 11 15.83 12.56 -4.47
C ILE A 11 16.29 12.31 -3.03
N GLU A 12 16.89 13.30 -2.37
CA GLU A 12 17.34 13.20 -0.99
C GLU A 12 16.17 12.90 -0.03
N GLU A 13 15.04 13.61 -0.19
CA GLU A 13 13.80 13.35 0.57
C GLU A 13 13.34 11.89 0.43
N LEU A 14 13.27 11.37 -0.79
CA LEU A 14 12.84 10.00 -1.06
C LEU A 14 13.85 8.97 -0.57
N VAL A 15 15.14 9.23 -0.72
CA VAL A 15 16.21 8.37 -0.18
C VAL A 15 16.07 8.24 1.34
N ASN A 16 15.80 9.34 2.03
CA ASN A 16 15.59 9.32 3.49
C ASN A 16 14.30 8.60 3.88
N MET A 17 13.18 8.92 3.21
CA MET A 17 11.88 8.32 3.49
C MET A 17 11.89 6.79 3.35
N PHE A 18 12.53 6.28 2.30
CA PHE A 18 12.60 4.85 2.01
C PHE A 18 13.85 4.16 2.58
N LYS A 19 14.70 4.91 3.31
CA LYS A 19 15.97 4.42 3.88
C LYS A 19 16.90 3.80 2.84
N LEU A 20 16.96 4.38 1.64
CA LEU A 20 17.73 3.85 0.53
C LEU A 20 19.24 4.08 0.63
N GLN A 21 19.74 4.75 1.68
CA GLN A 21 21.17 5.08 1.86
C GLN A 21 22.08 3.86 1.75
N GLU A 22 21.64 2.73 2.31
CA GLU A 22 22.40 1.48 2.35
C GLU A 22 22.63 0.87 0.96
N VAL A 23 21.76 1.17 0.01
CA VAL A 23 21.76 0.54 -1.32
C VAL A 23 22.05 1.49 -2.48
N LEU A 24 22.34 2.77 -2.21
CA LEU A 24 22.55 3.80 -3.24
C LEU A 24 23.62 3.45 -4.28
N LYS A 25 24.63 2.68 -3.89
CA LYS A 25 25.73 2.27 -4.78
C LYS A 25 25.47 0.95 -5.49
N GLN A 26 24.39 0.26 -5.17
CA GLN A 26 24.05 -1.04 -5.76
C GLN A 26 23.25 -0.86 -7.04
N LYS A 27 23.42 -1.79 -7.97
CA LYS A 27 22.57 -1.81 -9.18
C LYS A 27 21.18 -2.30 -8.81
N ALA A 28 20.14 -1.63 -9.32
CA ALA A 28 18.75 -1.96 -8.99
C ALA A 28 18.41 -3.46 -9.17
N LYS A 29 18.96 -4.09 -10.20
CA LYS A 29 18.76 -5.52 -10.49
C LYS A 29 19.36 -6.48 -9.46
N THR A 30 20.29 -6.02 -8.61
CA THR A 30 20.93 -6.84 -7.58
C THR A 30 20.30 -6.65 -6.20
N LEU A 31 19.32 -5.79 -6.08
CA LEU A 31 18.60 -5.54 -4.84
C LEU A 31 17.66 -6.72 -4.51
N SER A 32 17.45 -6.96 -3.20
CA SER A 32 16.39 -7.88 -2.76
C SER A 32 15.00 -7.37 -3.18
N GLY A 33 14.01 -8.25 -3.19
CA GLY A 33 12.63 -7.91 -3.57
C GLY A 33 12.07 -6.73 -2.77
N GLY A 34 12.34 -6.66 -1.46
CA GLY A 34 11.95 -5.54 -0.59
C GLY A 34 12.58 -4.21 -1.03
N TRP A 35 13.87 -4.20 -1.30
CA TRP A 35 14.55 -3.00 -1.78
C TRP A 35 14.10 -2.58 -3.18
N GLN A 36 13.87 -3.54 -4.08
CA GLN A 36 13.31 -3.25 -5.41
C GLN A 36 11.92 -2.62 -5.31
N ARG A 37 11.07 -3.12 -4.41
CA ARG A 37 9.72 -2.58 -4.18
C ARG A 37 9.79 -1.15 -3.63
N LYS A 38 10.61 -0.90 -2.62
CA LYS A 38 10.84 0.45 -2.07
C LYS A 38 11.34 1.42 -3.14
N LEU A 39 12.31 1.01 -3.94
CA LEU A 39 12.86 1.82 -5.03
C LEU A 39 11.79 2.14 -6.08
N SER A 40 10.98 1.16 -6.48
CA SER A 40 9.89 1.33 -7.46
C SER A 40 8.88 2.37 -6.99
N ILE A 41 8.45 2.30 -5.73
CA ILE A 41 7.51 3.27 -5.16
C ILE A 41 8.16 4.65 -5.04
N ALA A 42 9.43 4.74 -4.60
CA ALA A 42 10.16 6.00 -4.54
C ALA A 42 10.24 6.68 -5.91
N ILE A 43 10.51 5.93 -6.97
CA ILE A 43 10.55 6.45 -8.35
C ILE A 43 9.17 7.01 -8.76
N SER A 44 8.08 6.33 -8.43
CA SER A 44 6.73 6.81 -8.76
C SER A 44 6.36 8.12 -8.05
N LEU A 45 7.00 8.43 -6.92
CA LEU A 45 6.78 9.65 -6.14
C LEU A 45 7.63 10.86 -6.60
N ILE A 46 8.59 10.67 -7.50
CA ILE A 46 9.49 11.74 -7.95
C ILE A 46 8.73 12.95 -8.50
N ASN A 47 7.65 12.73 -9.22
CA ASN A 47 6.85 13.77 -9.87
C ASN A 47 5.77 14.37 -8.98
N ASN A 48 5.78 14.12 -7.67
CA ASN A 48 4.76 14.55 -6.71
C ASN A 48 3.33 14.24 -7.20
N PRO A 49 3.00 12.97 -7.45
CA PRO A 49 1.68 12.59 -7.92
C PRO A 49 0.61 12.93 -6.87
N LYS A 50 -0.60 13.21 -7.31
CA LYS A 50 -1.76 13.37 -6.43
C LYS A 50 -2.39 12.03 -6.06
N ILE A 51 -2.21 11.03 -6.92
CA ILE A 51 -2.75 9.67 -6.77
C ILE A 51 -1.63 8.69 -7.02
N LEU A 52 -1.49 7.71 -6.13
CA LEU A 52 -0.56 6.59 -6.25
C LEU A 52 -1.35 5.28 -6.25
N PHE A 53 -1.12 4.46 -7.26
CA PHE A 53 -1.68 3.10 -7.34
C PHE A 53 -0.62 2.10 -6.89
N LEU A 54 -0.96 1.27 -5.92
CA LEU A 54 -0.12 0.20 -5.39
C LEU A 54 -0.84 -1.13 -5.57
N ASP A 55 -0.37 -1.94 -6.50
CA ASP A 55 -0.93 -3.25 -6.77
C ASP A 55 -0.11 -4.31 -6.01
N GLU A 56 -0.73 -4.96 -5.02
CA GLU A 56 -0.14 -5.98 -4.16
C GLU A 56 1.27 -5.57 -3.64
N PRO A 57 1.42 -4.40 -2.98
CA PRO A 57 2.74 -3.82 -2.73
C PRO A 57 3.63 -4.67 -1.82
N THR A 58 3.06 -5.50 -0.97
CA THR A 58 3.81 -6.32 0.00
C THR A 58 3.87 -7.80 -0.36
N LEU A 59 3.34 -8.17 -1.53
CA LEU A 59 3.35 -9.56 -1.98
C LEU A 59 4.79 -10.10 -2.07
N GLY A 60 5.02 -11.24 -1.42
CA GLY A 60 6.32 -11.92 -1.41
C GLY A 60 7.37 -11.29 -0.49
N LEU A 61 7.02 -10.28 0.29
CA LEU A 61 7.91 -9.70 1.29
C LEU A 61 7.82 -10.47 2.62
N ASP A 62 8.95 -10.58 3.31
CA ASP A 62 8.97 -11.04 4.70
C ASP A 62 8.30 -10.01 5.63
N VAL A 63 8.05 -10.41 6.89
CA VAL A 63 7.32 -9.60 7.87
C VAL A 63 8.00 -8.26 8.15
N ILE A 64 9.34 -8.23 8.19
CA ILE A 64 10.10 -7.00 8.49
C ILE A 64 9.99 -6.03 7.32
N ALA A 65 10.28 -6.49 6.11
CA ALA A 65 10.17 -5.67 4.89
C ALA A 65 8.75 -5.15 4.66
N ARG A 66 7.72 -5.97 4.96
CA ARG A 66 6.32 -5.56 4.91
C ARG A 66 6.04 -4.40 5.87
N ARG A 67 6.41 -4.52 7.14
CA ARG A 67 6.19 -3.47 8.15
C ARG A 67 6.93 -2.18 7.83
N GLU A 68 8.12 -2.28 7.28
CA GLU A 68 8.86 -1.10 6.82
C GLU A 68 8.15 -0.39 5.66
N LEU A 69 7.59 -1.15 4.72
CA LEU A 69 6.83 -0.58 3.62
C LEU A 69 5.51 0.04 4.09
N TRP A 70 4.82 -0.59 5.05
CA TRP A 70 3.64 -0.01 5.69
C TRP A 70 3.95 1.33 6.35
N SER A 71 5.07 1.43 7.07
CA SER A 71 5.50 2.69 7.68
C SER A 71 5.69 3.80 6.65
N VAL A 72 6.17 3.48 5.46
CA VAL A 72 6.29 4.46 4.36
C VAL A 72 4.91 4.86 3.83
N ILE A 73 4.01 3.90 3.61
CA ILE A 73 2.64 4.18 3.15
C ILE A 73 1.92 5.09 4.15
N GLU A 74 2.04 4.80 5.45
CA GLU A 74 1.48 5.65 6.53
C GLU A 74 2.01 7.10 6.48
N GLN A 75 3.29 7.30 6.19
CA GLN A 75 3.86 8.65 6.04
C GLN A 75 3.31 9.42 4.83
N LEU A 76 2.79 8.72 3.84
CA LEU A 76 2.19 9.30 2.63
C LEU A 76 0.71 9.63 2.82
N LYS A 77 0.03 9.00 3.78
CA LYS A 77 -1.39 9.25 4.08
C LYS A 77 -1.61 10.73 4.41
N GLY A 78 -2.72 11.28 3.92
CA GLY A 78 -3.05 12.69 4.07
C GLY A 78 -2.27 13.66 3.15
N LYS A 79 -1.21 13.19 2.48
CA LYS A 79 -0.44 13.99 1.52
C LYS A 79 -0.83 13.69 0.08
N ILE A 80 -1.12 12.43 -0.23
CA ILE A 80 -1.56 11.97 -1.54
C ILE A 80 -2.70 10.96 -1.37
N THR A 81 -3.50 10.76 -2.40
CA THR A 81 -4.48 9.67 -2.44
C THR A 81 -3.77 8.38 -2.84
N ILE A 82 -3.94 7.33 -2.04
CA ILE A 82 -3.36 6.02 -2.34
C ILE A 82 -4.50 5.05 -2.62
N ILE A 83 -4.44 4.37 -3.77
CA ILE A 83 -5.31 3.26 -4.11
C ILE A 83 -4.45 2.00 -4.06
N LEU A 84 -4.74 1.14 -3.10
CA LEU A 84 -3.99 -0.07 -2.81
C LEU A 84 -4.87 -1.29 -3.08
N THR A 85 -4.35 -2.26 -3.83
CA THR A 85 -4.96 -3.59 -3.92
C THR A 85 -4.18 -4.56 -3.06
N THR A 86 -4.88 -5.45 -2.37
CA THR A 86 -4.27 -6.50 -1.55
C THR A 86 -5.25 -7.63 -1.30
N HIS A 87 -4.73 -8.81 -1.06
CA HIS A 87 -5.48 -9.94 -0.53
C HIS A 87 -5.14 -10.23 0.95
N TYR A 88 -4.28 -9.42 1.55
CA TYR A 88 -3.97 -9.50 2.98
C TYR A 88 -4.95 -8.64 3.78
N MET A 89 -5.81 -9.28 4.56
CA MET A 89 -6.83 -8.58 5.35
C MET A 89 -6.21 -7.65 6.38
N GLU A 90 -5.12 -8.05 7.03
CA GLU A 90 -4.37 -7.22 7.96
C GLU A 90 -3.84 -5.92 7.31
N GLU A 91 -3.37 -6.01 6.06
CA GLU A 91 -2.91 -4.84 5.31
C GLU A 91 -4.06 -3.89 4.98
N ALA A 92 -5.18 -4.44 4.48
CA ALA A 92 -6.37 -3.65 4.18
C ALA A 92 -6.91 -2.95 5.44
N GLU A 93 -7.02 -3.66 6.55
CA GLU A 93 -7.52 -3.12 7.82
C GLU A 93 -6.60 -2.04 8.40
N SER A 94 -5.26 -2.29 8.39
CA SER A 94 -4.29 -1.40 9.03
C SER A 94 -4.01 -0.13 8.24
N LEU A 95 -3.96 -0.22 6.91
CA LEU A 95 -3.50 0.90 6.08
C LEU A 95 -4.62 1.74 5.47
N SER A 96 -5.84 1.22 5.40
CA SER A 96 -6.88 1.89 4.61
C SER A 96 -7.81 2.75 5.48
N ASP A 97 -8.14 3.94 4.99
CA ASP A 97 -9.20 4.75 5.56
C ASP A 97 -10.58 4.19 5.15
N ARG A 98 -10.67 3.64 3.94
CA ARG A 98 -11.84 2.95 3.41
C ARG A 98 -11.41 1.73 2.60
N VAL A 99 -12.18 0.67 2.70
CA VAL A 99 -11.96 -0.58 1.97
C VAL A 99 -13.12 -0.84 1.03
N GLY A 100 -12.80 -1.21 -0.22
CA GLY A 100 -13.73 -1.74 -1.18
C GLY A 100 -13.57 -3.26 -1.29
N ILE A 101 -14.60 -4.02 -0.99
CA ILE A 101 -14.60 -5.48 -1.14
C ILE A 101 -15.05 -5.84 -2.55
N MET A 102 -14.19 -6.55 -3.27
CA MET A 102 -14.48 -7.04 -4.62
C MET A 102 -14.71 -8.54 -4.62
N SER A 103 -15.71 -8.99 -5.34
CA SER A 103 -15.96 -10.41 -5.59
C SER A 103 -16.44 -10.62 -7.02
N LYS A 104 -15.88 -11.60 -7.72
CA LYS A 104 -16.23 -11.94 -9.11
C LYS A 104 -16.28 -10.73 -10.06
N GLY A 105 -15.30 -9.83 -9.91
CA GLY A 105 -15.19 -8.63 -10.75
C GLY A 105 -16.15 -7.48 -10.39
N ASN A 106 -16.94 -7.61 -9.33
CA ASN A 106 -17.86 -6.57 -8.88
C ASN A 106 -17.40 -5.98 -7.54
N LEU A 107 -17.59 -4.68 -7.38
CA LEU A 107 -17.45 -4.00 -6.10
C LEU A 107 -18.72 -4.28 -5.28
N ILE A 108 -18.60 -5.10 -4.24
CA ILE A 108 -19.72 -5.56 -3.43
C ILE A 108 -20.10 -4.56 -2.35
N GLU A 109 -19.08 -4.03 -1.66
CA GLU A 109 -19.28 -3.14 -0.52
C GLU A 109 -18.12 -2.17 -0.39
N VAL A 110 -18.37 -0.98 0.19
CA VAL A 110 -17.34 0.03 0.49
C VAL A 110 -17.64 0.64 1.85
N GLY A 111 -16.65 0.68 2.73
CA GLY A 111 -16.77 1.31 4.05
C GLY A 111 -15.44 1.36 4.77
N THR A 112 -15.41 1.94 5.96
CA THR A 112 -14.28 1.76 6.87
C THR A 112 -14.26 0.30 7.36
N PRO A 113 -13.12 -0.25 7.78
CA PRO A 113 -13.08 -1.60 8.35
C PRO A 113 -14.12 -1.81 9.46
N GLN A 114 -14.29 -0.83 10.34
CA GLN A 114 -15.24 -0.90 11.47
C GLN A 114 -16.70 -0.88 11.01
N GLU A 115 -17.04 -0.08 10.01
CA GLU A 115 -18.38 -0.09 9.41
C GLU A 115 -18.71 -1.44 8.79
N LEU A 116 -17.75 -2.05 8.07
CA LEU A 116 -17.92 -3.35 7.43
C LEU A 116 -18.07 -4.47 8.47
N ILE A 117 -17.27 -4.49 9.53
CA ILE A 117 -17.40 -5.41 10.66
C ILE A 117 -18.78 -5.30 11.29
N SER A 118 -19.20 -4.08 11.63
CA SER A 118 -20.48 -3.81 12.30
C SER A 118 -21.66 -4.19 11.43
N LYS A 119 -21.59 -3.94 10.13
CA LYS A 119 -22.68 -4.20 9.17
C LYS A 119 -23.10 -5.66 9.12
N VAL A 120 -22.15 -6.58 9.26
CA VAL A 120 -22.41 -8.02 9.16
C VAL A 120 -22.33 -8.74 10.52
N GLY A 121 -22.16 -7.99 11.61
CA GLY A 121 -22.04 -8.56 12.95
C GLY A 121 -20.85 -9.52 13.07
N ALA A 122 -19.70 -9.17 12.48
CA ALA A 122 -18.50 -9.97 12.54
C ALA A 122 -17.65 -9.61 13.76
N ASN A 123 -16.77 -10.52 14.18
CA ASN A 123 -15.84 -10.27 15.28
C ASN A 123 -14.56 -9.56 14.86
N ASN A 124 -14.19 -9.66 13.59
CA ASN A 124 -12.99 -9.06 13.00
C ASN A 124 -13.21 -8.80 11.51
N PHE A 125 -12.25 -8.11 10.90
CA PHE A 125 -12.33 -7.71 9.50
C PHE A 125 -12.25 -8.90 8.52
N GLU A 126 -11.48 -9.93 8.83
CA GLU A 126 -11.39 -11.14 8.00
C GLU A 126 -12.73 -11.88 7.92
N GLU A 127 -13.41 -12.05 9.06
CA GLU A 127 -14.76 -12.63 9.12
C GLU A 127 -15.77 -11.75 8.35
N ALA A 128 -15.67 -10.43 8.49
CA ALA A 128 -16.52 -9.49 7.75
C ALA A 128 -16.31 -9.62 6.24
N PHE A 129 -15.06 -9.69 5.79
CA PHE A 129 -14.73 -9.90 4.39
C PHE A 129 -15.37 -11.19 3.84
N VAL A 130 -15.21 -12.31 4.53
CA VAL A 130 -15.79 -13.60 4.10
C VAL A 130 -17.31 -13.49 3.98
N LYS A 131 -18.00 -12.99 5.01
CA LYS A 131 -19.47 -12.83 5.00
C LYS A 131 -19.94 -11.95 3.85
N ILE A 132 -19.29 -10.82 3.59
CA ILE A 132 -19.63 -9.90 2.51
C ILE A 132 -19.36 -10.52 1.14
N ALA A 133 -18.16 -11.09 0.94
CA ALA A 133 -17.74 -11.66 -0.34
C ALA A 133 -18.55 -12.89 -0.77
N THR A 134 -19.06 -13.68 0.20
CA THR A 134 -19.88 -14.88 -0.05
C THR A 134 -21.41 -14.59 -0.02
N GLY A 135 -21.80 -13.37 0.34
CA GLY A 135 -23.22 -13.02 0.49
C GLY A 135 -23.88 -13.72 1.69
N GLY A 136 -23.10 -14.01 2.74
CA GLY A 136 -23.58 -14.68 3.95
C GLY A 136 -23.95 -16.17 3.75
N LYS A 137 -23.52 -16.75 2.65
CA LYS A 137 -23.63 -18.21 2.44
C LYS A 137 -22.39 -18.87 2.99
N GLU A 138 -22.48 -19.43 4.17
CA GLU A 138 -21.57 -20.47 4.64
C GLU A 138 -21.81 -21.78 3.92
#